data_69cf2086021fbb1d45c1dda29bc0891d
#
_entry.id   69cf2086021fbb1d45c1dda29bc0891d
#
_cell.length_a   1.000
_cell.length_b   1.000
_cell.length_c   1.000
_cell.angle_alpha   90.00
_cell.angle_beta   90.00
_cell.angle_gamma   90.00
#
_symmetry.space_group_name_H-M   'P 1'
#
loop_
_entity.id
_entity.type
_entity.pdbx_description
1 polymer ?
#
loop_
_entity_poly.entity_id
_entity_poly.type
_entity_poly.pdbx_seq_one_letter_code
_entity_poly.pdbx_strand_id
1 'polypeptide(L)' 'MGERFERHRQPWRQDEIQKLHTLAGKGMALKAIAKALTRSEESVSDRAKLDRIRIAKLR' A
#
# COMPACT_ATOMS: atom_id res chain seq x y z
N MET A 1 -19.95 11.98 5.96
CA MET A 1 -19.01 11.64 6.56
C MET A 1 -18.12 10.67 5.99
N GLY A 2 -18.55 9.79 5.44
CA GLY A 2 -17.72 8.82 4.89
C GLY A 2 -16.91 9.28 3.75
N GLU A 3 -17.20 10.37 3.13
CA GLU A 3 -16.47 10.73 2.00
C GLU A 3 -15.05 10.93 2.26
N ARG A 4 -14.68 11.47 3.37
CA ARG A 4 -13.31 11.64 3.66
C ARG A 4 -12.64 10.34 3.73
N PHE A 5 -13.28 9.39 4.30
CA PHE A 5 -12.72 8.10 4.45
C PHE A 5 -12.62 7.41 3.15
N GLU A 6 -13.55 7.63 2.29
CA GLU A 6 -13.49 6.99 1.03
C GLU A 6 -12.32 7.39 0.24
N ARG A 7 -11.95 8.65 0.28
CA ARG A 7 -10.81 9.10 -0.39
C ARG A 7 -9.60 8.46 0.16
N HIS A 8 -9.54 8.39 1.45
CA HIS A 8 -8.42 7.84 2.12
C HIS A 8 -8.39 6.34 1.96
N ARG A 9 -9.53 5.69 1.92
CA ARG A 9 -9.57 4.27 1.81
C ARG A 9 -10.13 3.84 0.52
N GLN A 10 -9.61 4.34 -0.56
CA GLN A 10 -10.05 3.91 -1.84
C GLN A 10 -9.95 2.44 -1.97
N PRO A 11 -10.92 1.80 -2.59
CA PRO A 11 -10.89 0.35 -2.72
C PRO A 11 -9.66 -0.06 -3.49
N TRP A 12 -9.05 -1.13 -3.08
CA TRP A 12 -7.88 -1.65 -3.75
C TRP A 12 -8.33 -2.59 -4.84
N ARG A 13 -7.72 -2.43 -6.02
CA ARG A 13 -8.06 -3.32 -7.11
C ARG A 13 -7.16 -4.51 -7.03
N GLN A 14 -7.58 -5.58 -7.69
CA GLN A 14 -6.84 -6.79 -7.64
C GLN A 14 -5.42 -6.62 -8.17
N ASP A 15 -5.26 -5.91 -9.26
CA ASP A 15 -3.93 -5.72 -9.81
C ASP A 15 -3.09 -4.84 -8.88
N GLU A 16 -3.69 -3.94 -8.14
CA GLU A 16 -2.96 -3.11 -7.21
C GLU A 16 -2.48 -3.96 -6.05
N ILE A 17 -3.33 -4.85 -5.58
CA ILE A 17 -2.96 -5.72 -4.48
C ILE A 17 -1.83 -6.62 -4.90
N GLN A 18 -1.89 -7.17 -6.09
CA GLN A 18 -0.84 -7.99 -6.59
C GLN A 18 0.46 -7.23 -6.71
N LYS A 19 0.36 -6.00 -7.17
CA LYS A 19 1.54 -5.19 -7.31
C LYS A 19 2.15 -4.92 -5.96
N LEU A 20 1.32 -4.65 -4.96
CA LEU A 20 1.80 -4.42 -3.62
C LEU A 20 2.57 -5.65 -3.12
N HIS A 21 2.01 -6.82 -3.30
CA HIS A 21 2.67 -8.04 -2.86
C HIS A 21 4.00 -8.22 -3.58
N THR A 22 4.01 -7.98 -4.87
CA THR A 22 5.21 -8.13 -5.65
C THR A 22 6.30 -7.15 -5.22
N LEU A 23 5.93 -5.90 -5.07
CA LEU A 23 6.90 -4.90 -4.69
C LEU A 23 7.42 -5.12 -3.28
N ALA A 24 6.55 -5.53 -2.39
CA ALA A 24 6.96 -5.82 -1.03
C ALA A 24 7.90 -7.01 -1.03
N GLY A 25 7.64 -7.98 -1.87
CA GLY A 25 8.48 -9.15 -1.98
C GLY A 25 9.86 -8.83 -2.52
N LYS A 26 9.96 -7.73 -3.25
CA LYS A 26 11.25 -7.32 -3.76
C LYS A 26 12.03 -6.51 -2.75
N GLY A 27 11.46 -6.29 -1.60
CA GLY A 27 12.16 -5.54 -0.58
C GLY A 27 12.12 -4.04 -0.76
N MET A 28 11.15 -3.54 -1.49
CA MET A 28 11.07 -2.12 -1.71
C MET A 28 10.54 -1.43 -0.47
N ALA A 29 10.98 -0.21 -0.25
CA ALA A 29 10.53 0.54 0.91
C ALA A 29 9.10 1.03 0.70
N LEU A 30 8.44 1.32 1.81
CA LEU A 30 7.07 1.78 1.76
C LEU A 30 6.91 2.99 0.87
N LYS A 31 7.81 3.93 0.97
CA LYS A 31 7.73 5.11 0.16
C LYS A 31 7.78 4.80 -1.33
N ALA A 32 8.65 3.92 -1.72
CA ALA A 32 8.78 3.56 -3.12
C ALA A 32 7.55 2.82 -3.60
N ILE A 33 7.00 1.97 -2.77
CA ILE A 33 5.80 1.23 -3.14
C ILE A 33 4.63 2.17 -3.29
N ALA A 34 4.48 3.10 -2.37
CA ALA A 34 3.39 4.04 -2.43
C ALA A 34 3.47 4.87 -3.71
N LYS A 35 4.67 5.25 -4.08
CA LYS A 35 4.84 6.01 -5.27
C LYS A 35 4.50 5.19 -6.50
N ALA A 36 4.91 3.96 -6.53
CA ALA A 36 4.64 3.08 -7.64
C ALA A 36 3.15 2.83 -7.79
N LEU A 37 2.43 2.79 -6.68
CA LEU A 37 1.01 2.53 -6.71
C LEU A 37 0.20 3.81 -6.78
N THR A 38 0.86 4.94 -6.68
CA THR A 38 0.20 6.24 -6.69
C THR A 38 -0.77 6.35 -5.54
N ARG A 39 -0.36 5.88 -4.39
CA ARG A 39 -1.18 5.93 -3.19
C ARG A 39 -0.35 6.53 -2.07
N SER A 40 -1.00 6.90 -0.98
CA SER A 40 -0.27 7.46 0.13
C SER A 40 0.41 6.33 0.88
N GLU A 41 1.46 6.66 1.60
CA GLU A 41 2.18 5.65 2.37
C GLU A 41 1.27 5.05 3.42
N GLU A 42 0.43 5.89 3.98
CA GLU A 42 -0.48 5.43 5.00
C GLU A 42 -1.44 4.38 4.45
N SER A 43 -1.96 4.63 3.28
CA SER A 43 -2.87 3.71 2.64
C SER A 43 -2.20 2.38 2.36
N VAL A 44 -0.98 2.44 1.84
CA VAL A 44 -0.23 1.24 1.52
C VAL A 44 0.10 0.47 2.81
N SER A 45 0.48 1.21 3.84
CA SER A 45 0.83 0.58 5.09
C SER A 45 -0.38 -0.13 5.70
N ASP A 46 -1.54 0.51 5.64
CA ASP A 46 -2.75 -0.10 6.16
C ASP A 46 -3.08 -1.37 5.42
N ARG A 47 -2.97 -1.34 4.10
CA ARG A 47 -3.29 -2.52 3.34
C ARG A 47 -2.29 -3.62 3.62
N ALA A 48 -1.03 -3.27 3.77
CA ALA A 48 -0.01 -4.24 4.06
C ALA A 48 -0.29 -4.94 5.40
N LYS A 49 -0.71 -4.17 6.38
CA LYS A 49 -1.03 -4.76 7.66
C LYS A 49 -2.21 -5.70 7.55
N LEU A 50 -3.19 -5.30 6.78
CA LEU A 50 -4.36 -6.11 6.62
C LEU A 50 -4.01 -7.43 5.97
N ASP A 51 -3.14 -7.42 4.99
CA ASP A 51 -2.73 -8.62 4.28
C ASP A 51 -1.52 -9.28 4.91
N ARG A 52 -1.07 -8.74 6.05
CA ARG A 52 0.08 -9.30 6.75
C ARG A 52 1.30 -9.34 5.88
N ILE A 53 1.51 -8.28 5.12
CA ILE A 53 2.68 -8.17 4.27
C ILE A 53 3.73 -7.37 5.01
N ARG A 54 4.97 -7.80 4.91
CA ARG A 54 6.05 -7.10 5.51
C ARG A 54 6.68 -6.19 4.50
N ILE A 55 6.78 -4.91 4.82
CA ILE A 55 7.39 -3.95 3.92
C ILE A 55 8.70 -3.52 4.53
N ALA A 56 9.74 -3.50 3.72
CA ALA A 56 11.04 -3.12 4.19
C ALA A 56 11.03 -1.71 4.72
N LYS A 57 11.71 -1.50 5.85
CA LYS A 57 11.80 -0.22 6.41
C LYS A 57 13.18 0.25 6.30
N LEU A 58 13.38 1.34 5.60
CA LEU A 58 14.70 1.88 5.48
C LEU A 58 14.92 2.85 6.58
N ARG A 59 16.09 2.87 7.12
CA ARG A 59 16.34 3.72 8.20
C ARG A 59 17.19 4.78 7.88
#